data_0dac0ae4e338684e47b6276fd0bd6be4
#
_entry.id   0dac0ae4e338684e47b6276fd0bd6be4
#
_cell.length_a   1.000
_cell.length_b   1.000
_cell.length_c   1.000
_cell.angle_alpha   90.00
_cell.angle_beta   90.00
_cell.angle_gamma   90.00
#
_symmetry.space_group_name_H-M   'P 1'
#
loop_
_entity.id
_entity.type
_entity.pdbx_description
1 polymer ?
#
loop_
_entity_poly.entity_id
_entity_poly.type
_entity_poly.pdbx_seq_one_letter_code
_entity_poly.pdbx_strand_id
1 'polypeptide(L)'
;NILIYIINNIDHVKEIGVRGVAKEHYTSTTTIVNLAKKIGYSGFLDMYYNLSFTLKDKRNYFNGGKNNKYYGVELEELLALIEDKDISDFIDLLIKNKNEVIYTNGLAFSYFIAQYFTRKLIVLGFKCIYSEAYESYDVNAIKAKLLIAVSKSGETDFIVRASESAKKNGIKIVSFTGEAENTLAKMSDINFKIYDMHTIDDRNKLSNSFYPNTLMLFEFLIGKYLEKIKVDSV
;
A
#
# COMPACT_ATOMS: atom_id res chain seq x y z
N ASN A 1 -4.78 -32.99 9.88
CA ASN A 1 -4.24 -32.82 8.52
C ASN A 1 -4.17 -31.32 8.21
N ILE A 2 -2.96 -30.81 7.96
CA ILE A 2 -2.66 -29.39 7.77
C ILE A 2 -3.48 -28.78 6.60
N LEU A 3 -3.66 -29.49 5.51
CA LEU A 3 -4.44 -29.00 4.37
C LEU A 3 -5.91 -28.78 4.73
N ILE A 4 -6.51 -29.68 5.48
CA ILE A 4 -7.90 -29.53 5.96
C ILE A 4 -8.02 -28.33 6.91
N TYR A 5 -7.05 -28.14 7.78
CA TYR A 5 -7.00 -26.95 8.64
C TYR A 5 -6.97 -25.67 7.82
N ILE A 6 -6.06 -25.57 6.82
CA ILE A 6 -5.96 -24.40 5.94
C ILE A 6 -7.28 -24.11 5.21
N ILE A 7 -7.95 -25.15 4.68
CA ILE A 7 -9.22 -25.02 4.00
C ILE A 7 -10.32 -24.51 4.93
N ASN A 8 -10.42 -25.07 6.13
CA ASN A 8 -11.46 -24.74 7.08
C ASN A 8 -11.27 -23.37 7.77
N ASN A 9 -10.03 -22.89 7.82
CA ASN A 9 -9.65 -21.65 8.52
C ASN A 9 -9.00 -20.63 7.58
N ILE A 10 -9.44 -20.55 6.34
CA ILE A 10 -8.77 -19.80 5.27
C ILE A 10 -8.59 -18.31 5.62
N ASP A 11 -9.54 -17.70 6.31
CA ASP A 11 -9.47 -16.30 6.71
C ASP A 11 -8.45 -16.10 7.85
N HIS A 12 -8.41 -17.01 8.83
CA HIS A 12 -7.39 -16.99 9.90
C HIS A 12 -5.98 -17.25 9.34
N VAL A 13 -5.86 -18.16 8.37
CA VAL A 13 -4.59 -18.43 7.67
C VAL A 13 -4.08 -17.18 6.94
N LYS A 14 -4.96 -16.29 6.48
CA LYS A 14 -4.59 -14.98 5.93
C LYS A 14 -3.82 -14.13 6.95
N GLU A 15 -4.28 -14.11 8.19
CA GLU A 15 -3.71 -13.30 9.25
C GLU A 15 -2.37 -13.83 9.74
N ILE A 16 -2.28 -15.15 9.98
CA ILE A 16 -1.09 -15.78 10.57
C ILE A 16 -0.01 -16.18 9.57
N GLY A 17 -0.35 -16.31 8.29
CA GLY A 17 0.55 -16.71 7.21
C GLY A 17 1.18 -18.09 7.41
N VAL A 18 2.16 -18.44 6.56
CA VAL A 18 2.85 -19.75 6.62
C VAL A 18 3.54 -20.00 7.96
N ARG A 19 4.06 -18.96 8.61
CA ARG A 19 4.74 -19.08 9.90
C ARG A 19 3.78 -19.43 11.03
N GLY A 20 2.61 -18.80 11.04
CA GLY A 20 1.56 -19.12 12.00
C GLY A 20 1.04 -20.53 11.83
N VAL A 21 0.73 -20.94 10.60
CA VAL A 21 0.32 -22.32 10.30
C VAL A 21 1.37 -23.33 10.74
N ALA A 22 2.65 -23.07 10.49
CA ALA A 22 3.74 -23.94 10.92
C ALA A 22 3.80 -24.06 12.46
N LYS A 23 3.65 -22.94 13.17
CA LYS A 23 3.64 -22.90 14.64
C LYS A 23 2.46 -23.66 15.22
N GLU A 24 1.25 -23.46 14.73
CA GLU A 24 0.03 -24.14 15.22
C GLU A 24 0.05 -25.65 15.00
N HIS A 25 0.75 -26.09 13.94
CA HIS A 25 0.89 -27.51 13.64
C HIS A 25 2.22 -28.12 14.10
N TYR A 26 3.00 -27.41 14.93
CA TYR A 26 4.29 -27.90 15.47
C TYR A 26 5.21 -28.42 14.37
N THR A 27 5.30 -27.70 13.24
CA THR A 27 6.10 -28.10 12.09
C THR A 27 6.93 -26.92 11.55
N SER A 28 7.73 -27.15 10.50
CA SER A 28 8.51 -26.11 9.85
C SER A 28 7.75 -25.45 8.71
N THR A 29 8.07 -24.18 8.42
CA THR A 29 7.55 -23.49 7.22
C THR A 29 7.93 -24.24 5.94
N THR A 30 9.11 -24.88 5.91
CA THR A 30 9.57 -25.71 4.81
C THR A 30 8.62 -26.90 4.58
N THR A 31 8.13 -27.52 5.65
CA THR A 31 7.15 -28.63 5.55
C THR A 31 5.85 -28.14 4.90
N ILE A 32 5.36 -26.97 5.29
CA ILE A 32 4.14 -26.40 4.71
C ILE A 32 4.34 -26.06 3.22
N VAL A 33 5.49 -25.46 2.86
CA VAL A 33 5.82 -25.16 1.46
C VAL A 33 5.95 -26.43 0.63
N ASN A 34 6.58 -27.48 1.18
CA ASN A 34 6.72 -28.78 0.52
C ASN A 34 5.36 -29.46 0.34
N LEU A 35 4.45 -29.35 1.33
CA LEU A 35 3.08 -29.81 1.20
C LEU A 35 2.39 -29.14 0.00
N ALA A 36 2.47 -27.81 -0.11
CA ALA A 36 1.91 -27.08 -1.24
C ALA A 36 2.46 -27.54 -2.58
N LYS A 37 3.79 -27.72 -2.67
CA LYS A 37 4.44 -28.25 -3.89
C LYS A 37 4.01 -29.66 -4.23
N LYS A 38 3.86 -30.53 -3.23
CA LYS A 38 3.44 -31.93 -3.43
C LYS A 38 2.03 -32.06 -3.99
N ILE A 39 1.17 -31.09 -3.72
CA ILE A 39 -0.20 -31.05 -4.26
C ILE A 39 -0.35 -30.19 -5.51
N GLY A 40 0.79 -29.80 -6.13
CA GLY A 40 0.83 -29.19 -7.46
C GLY A 40 0.93 -27.66 -7.51
N TYR A 41 1.11 -27.00 -6.37
CA TYR A 41 1.31 -25.55 -6.31
C TYR A 41 2.79 -25.18 -6.30
N SER A 42 3.13 -23.96 -6.73
CA SER A 42 4.52 -23.47 -6.71
C SER A 42 5.05 -23.20 -5.28
N GLY A 43 4.16 -23.02 -4.31
CA GLY A 43 4.46 -22.79 -2.90
C GLY A 43 3.23 -22.48 -2.07
N PHE A 44 3.44 -22.09 -0.81
CA PHE A 44 2.34 -21.83 0.12
C PHE A 44 1.40 -20.72 -0.35
N LEU A 45 1.94 -19.61 -0.83
CA LEU A 45 1.12 -18.47 -1.28
C LEU A 45 0.23 -18.87 -2.47
N ASP A 46 0.81 -19.51 -3.45
CA ASP A 46 0.08 -20.01 -4.62
C ASP A 46 -1.07 -20.97 -4.21
N MET A 47 -0.77 -21.92 -3.34
CA MET A 47 -1.78 -22.80 -2.75
C MET A 47 -2.87 -22.02 -2.01
N TYR A 48 -2.48 -21.11 -1.12
CA TYR A 48 -3.42 -20.34 -0.30
C TYR A 48 -4.39 -19.54 -1.18
N TYR A 49 -3.87 -18.79 -2.15
CA TYR A 49 -4.72 -17.95 -2.99
C TYR A 49 -5.64 -18.75 -3.90
N ASN A 50 -5.15 -19.84 -4.47
CA ASN A 50 -6.01 -20.74 -5.28
C ASN A 50 -7.14 -21.37 -4.43
N LEU A 51 -6.82 -21.81 -3.20
CA LEU A 51 -7.83 -22.33 -2.27
C LEU A 51 -8.79 -21.22 -1.82
N SER A 52 -8.28 -20.05 -1.46
CA SER A 52 -9.10 -18.91 -1.03
C SER A 52 -10.05 -18.47 -2.15
N PHE A 53 -9.55 -18.36 -3.38
CA PHE A 53 -10.35 -18.03 -4.55
C PHE A 53 -11.47 -19.08 -4.77
N THR A 54 -11.12 -20.36 -4.82
CA THR A 54 -12.08 -21.45 -5.04
C THR A 54 -13.16 -21.50 -3.95
N LEU A 55 -12.79 -21.24 -2.70
CA LEU A 55 -13.74 -21.24 -1.58
C LEU A 55 -14.65 -20.02 -1.59
N LYS A 56 -14.13 -18.84 -1.95
CA LYS A 56 -14.92 -17.60 -2.08
C LYS A 56 -15.84 -17.66 -3.30
N ASP A 57 -15.37 -18.19 -4.42
CA ASP A 57 -16.19 -18.38 -5.62
C ASP A 57 -17.37 -19.31 -5.36
N LYS A 58 -17.18 -20.41 -4.65
CA LYS A 58 -18.28 -21.28 -4.22
C LYS A 58 -19.31 -20.56 -3.34
N ARG A 59 -18.88 -19.69 -2.43
CA ARG A 59 -19.81 -18.88 -1.60
C ARG A 59 -20.58 -17.85 -2.46
N ASN A 60 -19.93 -17.26 -3.47
CA ASN A 60 -20.54 -16.27 -4.37
C ASN A 60 -21.46 -16.90 -5.43
N TYR A 61 -21.17 -18.13 -5.87
CA TYR A 61 -22.06 -18.89 -6.78
C TYR A 61 -23.43 -19.15 -6.17
N PHE A 62 -23.48 -19.35 -4.86
CA PHE A 62 -24.76 -19.50 -4.15
C PHE A 62 -25.54 -18.18 -3.99
N ASN A 63 -24.90 -17.02 -4.16
CA ASN A 63 -25.52 -15.69 -3.97
C ASN A 63 -25.84 -14.96 -5.29
N GLY A 64 -25.75 -15.61 -6.46
CA GLY A 64 -26.33 -15.14 -7.73
C GLY A 64 -25.81 -13.81 -8.30
N GLY A 65 -24.65 -13.32 -7.87
CA GLY A 65 -24.08 -12.07 -8.35
C GLY A 65 -22.94 -12.27 -9.33
N LYS A 66 -23.03 -11.66 -10.53
CA LYS A 66 -21.89 -11.48 -11.44
C LYS A 66 -20.89 -10.52 -10.78
N ASN A 67 -20.05 -11.03 -9.87
CA ASN A 67 -18.94 -10.23 -9.33
C ASN A 67 -17.71 -10.40 -10.23
N ASN A 68 -17.59 -9.52 -11.23
CA ASN A 68 -16.34 -9.27 -11.95
C ASN A 68 -15.33 -8.51 -11.08
N LYS A 69 -15.32 -8.69 -9.77
CA LYS A 69 -14.38 -8.05 -8.81
C LYS A 69 -12.99 -8.71 -8.87
N TYR A 70 -12.40 -8.81 -10.06
CA TYR A 70 -11.09 -9.45 -10.18
C TYR A 70 -9.91 -8.48 -10.04
N TYR A 71 -10.09 -7.17 -10.31
CA TYR A 71 -8.99 -6.23 -10.44
C TYR A 71 -9.14 -4.88 -9.75
N GLY A 72 -10.12 -4.67 -8.93
CA GLY A 72 -10.22 -3.38 -8.27
C GLY A 72 -11.28 -3.40 -7.19
N VAL A 73 -10.96 -2.70 -6.16
CA VAL A 73 -11.94 -2.15 -5.25
C VAL A 73 -12.57 -1.00 -6.01
N GLU A 74 -13.87 -0.89 -6.01
CA GLU A 74 -14.54 0.33 -6.47
C GLU A 74 -14.03 1.51 -5.64
N LEU A 75 -13.99 2.71 -6.22
CA LEU A 75 -13.48 3.89 -5.52
C LEU A 75 -14.17 4.10 -4.16
N GLU A 76 -15.46 3.82 -4.07
CA GLU A 76 -16.24 3.91 -2.84
C GLU A 76 -15.73 2.97 -1.75
N GLU A 77 -15.37 1.72 -2.09
CA GLU A 77 -14.79 0.76 -1.14
C GLU A 77 -13.40 1.18 -0.69
N LEU A 78 -12.61 1.79 -1.58
CA LEU A 78 -11.29 2.33 -1.24
C LEU A 78 -11.42 3.53 -0.30
N LEU A 79 -12.35 4.43 -0.58
CA LEU A 79 -12.59 5.62 0.24
C LEU A 79 -13.19 5.28 1.61
N ALA A 80 -13.91 4.16 1.75
CA ALA A 80 -14.42 3.70 3.03
C ALA A 80 -13.31 3.37 4.08
N LEU A 81 -12.06 3.19 3.62
CA LEU A 81 -10.89 3.00 4.50
C LEU A 81 -10.21 4.32 4.91
N ILE A 82 -10.69 5.45 4.43
CA ILE A 82 -10.03 6.75 4.53
C ILE A 82 -10.97 7.73 5.23
N GLU A 83 -10.44 8.44 6.20
CA GLU A 83 -11.20 9.49 6.88
C GLU A 83 -11.26 10.76 6.01
N ASP A 84 -12.42 11.41 5.92
CA ASP A 84 -12.60 12.69 5.20
C ASP A 84 -11.63 13.77 5.70
N LYS A 85 -11.26 13.69 6.98
CA LYS A 85 -10.25 14.55 7.57
C LYS A 85 -8.89 14.38 6.91
N ASP A 86 -8.44 13.14 6.67
CA ASP A 86 -7.13 12.87 6.05
C ASP A 86 -7.09 13.40 4.61
N ILE A 87 -8.21 13.31 3.90
CA ILE A 87 -8.37 13.91 2.55
C ILE A 87 -8.21 15.42 2.64
N SER A 88 -8.92 16.07 3.55
CA SER A 88 -8.86 17.52 3.73
C SER A 88 -7.47 17.99 4.15
N ASP A 89 -6.86 17.32 5.14
CA ASP A 89 -5.53 17.63 5.66
C ASP A 89 -4.45 17.47 4.58
N PHE A 90 -4.55 16.45 3.72
CA PHE A 90 -3.64 16.27 2.58
C PHE A 90 -3.74 17.41 1.58
N ILE A 91 -4.96 17.84 1.23
CA ILE A 91 -5.20 18.95 0.30
C ILE A 91 -4.62 20.24 0.88
N ASP A 92 -4.83 20.51 2.16
CA ASP A 92 -4.29 21.67 2.85
C ASP A 92 -2.76 21.65 2.91
N LEU A 93 -2.15 20.46 3.11
CA LEU A 93 -0.70 20.29 3.01
C LEU A 93 -0.18 20.61 1.61
N LEU A 94 -0.87 20.18 0.54
CA LEU A 94 -0.48 20.53 -0.84
C LEU A 94 -0.58 22.02 -1.08
N ILE A 95 -1.67 22.68 -0.69
CA ILE A 95 -1.86 24.14 -0.84
C ILE A 95 -0.74 24.89 -0.11
N LYS A 96 -0.50 24.55 1.17
CA LYS A 96 0.53 25.17 2.01
C LYS A 96 1.93 25.01 1.43
N ASN A 97 2.22 23.88 0.81
CA ASN A 97 3.54 23.57 0.29
C ASN A 97 3.68 23.81 -1.23
N LYS A 98 2.78 24.60 -1.82
CA LYS A 98 2.78 24.88 -3.28
C LYS A 98 4.12 25.42 -3.80
N ASN A 99 4.80 26.24 -3.05
CA ASN A 99 6.06 26.88 -3.41
C ASN A 99 7.29 26.23 -2.73
N GLU A 100 7.06 25.22 -1.91
CA GLU A 100 8.08 24.50 -1.18
C GLU A 100 8.51 23.24 -1.91
N VAL A 101 9.64 22.67 -1.48
CA VAL A 101 10.12 21.40 -2.04
C VAL A 101 9.32 20.25 -1.42
N ILE A 102 8.75 19.42 -2.29
CA ILE A 102 8.09 18.15 -1.94
C ILE A 102 9.00 17.01 -2.38
N TYR A 103 9.24 16.08 -1.48
CA TYR A 103 9.93 14.83 -1.79
C TYR A 103 8.93 13.69 -1.97
N THR A 104 9.17 12.85 -2.96
CA THR A 104 8.48 11.57 -3.10
C THR A 104 9.47 10.44 -2.96
N ASN A 105 9.06 9.34 -2.35
CA ASN A 105 9.91 8.19 -2.12
C ASN A 105 9.13 6.87 -2.27
N GLY A 106 9.79 5.87 -2.83
CA GLY A 106 9.28 4.53 -3.01
C GLY A 106 10.39 3.62 -3.53
N LEU A 107 10.31 2.31 -3.33
CA LEU A 107 11.31 1.35 -3.77
C LEU A 107 10.68 0.22 -4.58
N ALA A 108 11.41 -0.37 -5.53
CA ALA A 108 10.94 -1.44 -6.41
C ALA A 108 9.65 -1.04 -7.15
N PHE A 109 8.55 -1.77 -7.02
CA PHE A 109 7.27 -1.40 -7.66
C PHE A 109 6.73 -0.06 -7.16
N SER A 110 6.92 0.26 -5.87
CA SER A 110 6.52 1.55 -5.30
C SER A 110 7.32 2.73 -5.88
N TYR A 111 8.51 2.48 -6.45
CA TYR A 111 9.28 3.48 -7.19
C TYR A 111 8.46 4.07 -8.35
N PHE A 112 7.83 3.23 -9.17
CA PHE A 112 7.07 3.71 -10.32
C PHE A 112 5.85 4.54 -9.91
N ILE A 113 5.23 4.18 -8.78
CA ILE A 113 4.13 4.96 -8.21
C ILE A 113 4.61 6.32 -7.70
N ALA A 114 5.72 6.36 -6.95
CA ALA A 114 6.30 7.60 -6.46
C ALA A 114 6.77 8.51 -7.62
N GLN A 115 7.33 7.94 -8.70
CA GLN A 115 7.69 8.66 -9.92
C GLN A 115 6.45 9.25 -10.61
N TYR A 116 5.35 8.51 -10.66
CA TYR A 116 4.09 9.03 -11.18
C TYR A 116 3.62 10.24 -10.35
N PHE A 117 3.64 10.13 -9.02
CA PHE A 117 3.29 11.24 -8.11
C PHE A 117 4.16 12.46 -8.36
N THR A 118 5.49 12.24 -8.43
CA THR A 118 6.45 13.29 -8.76
C THR A 118 6.07 14.01 -10.05
N ARG A 119 5.86 13.25 -11.12
CA ARG A 119 5.55 13.81 -12.42
C ARG A 119 4.24 14.59 -12.42
N LYS A 120 3.20 14.04 -11.79
CA LYS A 120 1.89 14.71 -11.68
C LYS A 120 2.00 16.03 -10.91
N LEU A 121 2.70 16.05 -9.79
CA LEU A 121 2.91 17.25 -9.00
C LEU A 121 3.72 18.31 -9.77
N ILE A 122 4.76 17.91 -10.52
CA ILE A 122 5.51 18.84 -11.38
C ILE A 122 4.61 19.46 -12.44
N VAL A 123 3.78 18.66 -13.12
CA VAL A 123 2.82 19.17 -14.12
C VAL A 123 1.84 20.17 -13.53
N LEU A 124 1.48 19.98 -12.26
CA LEU A 124 0.63 20.93 -11.52
C LEU A 124 1.42 22.13 -10.97
N GLY A 125 2.70 22.26 -11.29
CA GLY A 125 3.55 23.38 -10.93
C GLY A 125 4.13 23.34 -9.51
N PHE A 126 4.19 22.16 -8.88
CA PHE A 126 4.91 21.97 -7.61
C PHE A 126 6.41 21.76 -7.86
N LYS A 127 7.24 22.13 -6.89
CA LYS A 127 8.66 21.78 -6.84
C LYS A 127 8.80 20.40 -6.24
N CYS A 128 8.61 19.36 -7.05
CA CYS A 128 8.63 17.98 -6.58
C CYS A 128 9.88 17.26 -7.07
N ILE A 129 10.53 16.51 -6.18
CA ILE A 129 11.76 15.75 -6.45
C ILE A 129 11.53 14.31 -5.96
N TYR A 130 11.85 13.33 -6.80
CA TYR A 130 12.00 11.95 -6.38
C TYR A 130 13.42 11.71 -5.88
N SER A 131 13.57 11.06 -4.73
CA SER A 131 14.89 10.68 -4.22
C SER A 131 15.01 9.16 -4.12
N GLU A 132 16.02 8.60 -4.81
CA GLU A 132 16.42 7.18 -4.67
C GLU A 132 17.41 6.98 -3.54
N ALA A 133 18.16 8.03 -3.19
CA ALA A 133 19.21 7.95 -2.22
C ALA A 133 18.80 8.63 -0.91
N TYR A 134 18.93 7.88 0.17
CA TYR A 134 19.02 8.46 1.48
C TYR A 134 20.47 8.91 1.68
N GLU A 135 20.80 10.06 1.15
CA GLU A 135 22.10 10.65 1.39
C GLU A 135 21.91 11.80 2.36
N SER A 136 22.56 11.70 3.52
CA SER A 136 22.51 12.72 4.60
C SER A 136 23.02 14.10 4.17
N TYR A 137 23.63 14.20 3.00
CA TYR A 137 24.12 15.42 2.37
C TYR A 137 23.21 15.94 1.23
N ASP A 138 22.09 15.30 0.94
CA ASP A 138 21.12 15.87 -0.01
C ASP A 138 20.54 17.16 0.59
N VAL A 139 21.14 18.27 0.23
CA VAL A 139 20.75 19.62 0.70
C VAL A 139 19.29 19.93 0.32
N ASN A 140 18.77 19.29 -0.73
CA ASN A 140 17.38 19.47 -1.13
C ASN A 140 16.43 18.68 -0.21
N ALA A 141 16.81 17.49 0.26
CA ALA A 141 16.05 16.74 1.24
C ALA A 141 15.86 17.54 2.53
N ILE A 142 16.91 18.21 3.00
CA ILE A 142 16.85 19.08 4.21
C ILE A 142 15.91 20.28 4.00
N LYS A 143 15.76 20.77 2.78
CA LYS A 143 14.88 21.90 2.43
C LYS A 143 13.43 21.49 2.16
N ALA A 144 13.15 20.20 2.03
CA ALA A 144 11.80 19.73 1.82
C ALA A 144 10.90 20.08 3.01
N LYS A 145 9.64 20.31 2.73
CA LYS A 145 8.59 20.57 3.72
C LYS A 145 7.58 19.45 3.81
N LEU A 146 7.54 18.62 2.78
CA LEU A 146 6.64 17.49 2.68
C LEU A 146 7.37 16.29 2.06
N LEU A 147 7.24 15.13 2.67
CA LEU A 147 7.61 13.82 2.13
C LEU A 147 6.34 13.04 1.82
N ILE A 148 6.21 12.54 0.59
CA ILE A 148 5.16 11.60 0.21
C ILE A 148 5.83 10.25 -0.05
N ALA A 149 5.57 9.27 0.81
CA ALA A 149 6.19 7.96 0.78
C ALA A 149 5.20 6.86 0.37
N VAL A 150 5.61 5.98 -0.52
CA VAL A 150 4.83 4.82 -0.96
C VAL A 150 5.55 3.53 -0.58
N SER A 151 4.93 2.69 0.23
CA SER A 151 5.48 1.40 0.62
C SER A 151 4.37 0.41 0.96
N LYS A 152 4.18 -0.63 0.14
CA LYS A 152 3.14 -1.65 0.35
C LYS A 152 3.22 -2.28 1.76
N SER A 153 4.41 -2.67 2.21
CA SER A 153 4.60 -3.24 3.54
C SER A 153 4.64 -2.20 4.67
N GLY A 154 5.03 -0.95 4.33
CA GLY A 154 5.36 0.07 5.32
C GLY A 154 6.58 -0.25 6.19
N GLU A 155 7.32 -1.33 5.87
CA GLU A 155 8.47 -1.85 6.61
C GLU A 155 9.76 -1.86 5.77
N THR A 156 9.76 -1.23 4.59
CA THR A 156 10.95 -1.12 3.75
C THR A 156 11.98 -0.24 4.45
N ASP A 157 13.09 -0.83 4.89
CA ASP A 157 14.12 -0.20 5.73
C ASP A 157 14.57 1.16 5.18
N PHE A 158 14.83 1.23 3.87
CA PHE A 158 15.20 2.46 3.19
C PHE A 158 14.14 3.57 3.34
N ILE A 159 12.85 3.24 3.16
CA ILE A 159 11.75 4.19 3.27
C ILE A 159 11.54 4.63 4.71
N VAL A 160 11.61 3.67 5.64
CA VAL A 160 11.49 3.93 7.09
C VAL A 160 12.58 4.89 7.56
N ARG A 161 13.86 4.64 7.23
CA ARG A 161 14.98 5.53 7.61
C ARG A 161 14.87 6.92 6.99
N ALA A 162 14.46 7.02 5.72
CA ALA A 162 14.21 8.31 5.09
C ALA A 162 13.10 9.09 5.82
N SER A 163 12.05 8.40 6.22
CA SER A 163 10.93 8.99 6.97
C SER A 163 11.34 9.39 8.40
N GLU A 164 12.16 8.59 9.09
CA GLU A 164 12.75 8.96 10.40
C GLU A 164 13.56 10.24 10.30
N SER A 165 14.40 10.37 9.27
CA SER A 165 15.18 11.57 9.04
C SER A 165 14.29 12.76 8.71
N ALA A 166 13.28 12.58 7.86
CA ALA A 166 12.32 13.63 7.56
C ALA A 166 11.64 14.13 8.84
N LYS A 167 11.19 13.23 9.71
CA LYS A 167 10.56 13.57 11.00
C LYS A 167 11.49 14.34 11.92
N LYS A 168 12.77 13.91 12.04
CA LYS A 168 13.80 14.61 12.83
C LYS A 168 14.05 16.05 12.34
N ASN A 169 13.87 16.29 11.05
CA ASN A 169 14.03 17.61 10.43
C ASN A 169 12.71 18.42 10.36
N GLY A 170 11.65 17.97 11.02
CA GLY A 170 10.36 18.67 11.04
C GLY A 170 9.61 18.66 9.71
N ILE A 171 9.96 17.75 8.79
CA ILE A 171 9.30 17.56 7.50
C ILE A 171 8.02 16.77 7.74
N LYS A 172 6.91 17.24 7.19
CA LYS A 172 5.63 16.52 7.25
C LYS A 172 5.69 15.27 6.37
N ILE A 173 5.07 14.19 6.84
CA ILE A 173 5.09 12.89 6.17
C ILE A 173 3.66 12.47 5.82
N VAL A 174 3.43 12.23 4.54
CA VAL A 174 2.24 11.54 4.03
C VAL A 174 2.67 10.20 3.49
N SER A 175 1.98 9.12 3.86
CA SER A 175 2.31 7.79 3.39
C SER A 175 1.12 7.07 2.77
N PHE A 176 1.41 6.20 1.82
CA PHE A 176 0.49 5.24 1.21
C PHE A 176 1.01 3.85 1.53
N THR A 177 0.29 3.10 2.37
CA THR A 177 0.71 1.79 2.86
C THR A 177 -0.39 0.76 2.71
N GLY A 178 -0.07 -0.52 2.78
CA GLY A 178 -1.09 -1.56 2.91
C GLY A 178 -1.89 -1.45 4.22
N GLU A 179 -2.94 -2.25 4.34
CA GLU A 179 -3.90 -2.17 5.45
C GLU A 179 -3.32 -2.58 6.81
N ALA A 180 -2.28 -3.45 6.81
CA ALA A 180 -1.67 -3.93 8.04
C ALA A 180 -0.99 -2.80 8.81
N GLU A 181 -0.99 -2.91 10.15
CA GLU A 181 -0.20 -2.03 11.00
C GLU A 181 1.28 -2.08 10.61
N ASN A 182 1.91 -0.92 10.45
CA ASN A 182 3.29 -0.84 10.00
C ASN A 182 4.01 0.40 10.54
N THR A 183 5.33 0.36 10.47
CA THR A 183 6.22 1.39 11.04
C THR A 183 6.06 2.74 10.32
N LEU A 184 5.97 2.74 8.99
CA LEU A 184 5.82 3.96 8.21
C LEU A 184 4.50 4.68 8.52
N ALA A 185 3.39 3.94 8.60
CA ALA A 185 2.08 4.48 8.94
C ALA A 185 2.09 5.17 10.32
N LYS A 186 2.70 4.54 11.33
CA LYS A 186 2.78 5.08 12.71
C LYS A 186 3.59 6.36 12.83
N MET A 187 4.54 6.59 11.93
CA MET A 187 5.35 7.80 11.99
C MET A 187 4.83 8.92 11.09
N SER A 188 3.89 8.63 10.19
CA SER A 188 3.33 9.59 9.25
C SER A 188 2.34 10.55 9.91
N ASP A 189 2.27 11.78 9.43
CA ASP A 189 1.25 12.76 9.84
C ASP A 189 -0.12 12.40 9.23
N ILE A 190 -0.11 11.85 8.00
CA ILE A 190 -1.29 11.30 7.32
C ILE A 190 -0.88 9.96 6.70
N ASN A 191 -1.69 8.92 6.90
CA ASN A 191 -1.48 7.62 6.27
C ASN A 191 -2.73 7.15 5.53
N PHE A 192 -2.61 6.99 4.23
CA PHE A 192 -3.62 6.37 3.40
C PHE A 192 -3.43 4.86 3.36
N LYS A 193 -4.35 4.13 3.99
CA LYS A 193 -4.40 2.67 3.93
C LYS A 193 -4.98 2.22 2.60
N ILE A 194 -4.25 1.39 1.90
CA ILE A 194 -4.59 0.91 0.56
C ILE A 194 -4.94 -0.56 0.62
N TYR A 195 -6.14 -0.90 0.17
CA TYR A 195 -6.55 -2.27 0.00
C TYR A 195 -5.66 -3.02 -0.98
N ASP A 196 -5.26 -4.23 -0.61
CA ASP A 196 -4.60 -5.17 -1.50
C ASP A 196 -5.25 -6.55 -1.41
N MET A 197 -5.71 -7.08 -2.55
CA MET A 197 -6.30 -8.41 -2.64
C MET A 197 -5.35 -9.52 -2.18
N HIS A 198 -4.03 -9.29 -2.24
CA HIS A 198 -2.99 -10.25 -1.92
C HIS A 198 -2.02 -9.69 -0.86
N THR A 199 -2.55 -9.38 0.33
CA THR A 199 -1.80 -8.71 1.42
C THR A 199 -0.56 -9.45 1.89
N ILE A 200 -0.50 -10.78 1.78
CA ILE A 200 0.64 -11.61 2.19
C ILE A 200 1.65 -11.91 1.07
N ASP A 201 1.41 -11.41 -0.16
CA ASP A 201 2.37 -11.50 -1.25
C ASP A 201 3.39 -10.36 -1.17
N ASP A 202 4.36 -10.51 -0.29
CA ASP A 202 5.46 -9.56 -0.06
C ASP A 202 6.45 -9.44 -1.23
N ARG A 203 6.44 -10.43 -2.14
CA ARG A 203 7.32 -10.48 -3.33
C ARG A 203 6.65 -10.01 -4.62
N ASN A 204 5.39 -9.60 -4.56
CA ASN A 204 4.60 -9.18 -5.72
C ASN A 204 4.62 -10.18 -6.90
N LYS A 205 4.51 -11.48 -6.60
CA LYS A 205 4.49 -12.56 -7.60
C LYS A 205 3.12 -12.79 -8.19
N LEU A 206 2.08 -12.37 -7.49
CA LEU A 206 0.68 -12.50 -7.89
C LEU A 206 0.17 -11.17 -8.45
N SER A 207 -1.03 -11.20 -9.00
CA SER A 207 -1.75 -9.96 -9.35
C SER A 207 -1.89 -9.08 -8.11
N ASN A 208 -1.72 -7.78 -8.27
CA ASN A 208 -1.63 -6.86 -7.15
C ASN A 208 -2.61 -5.71 -7.34
N SER A 209 -3.43 -5.42 -6.33
CA SER A 209 -4.34 -4.28 -6.35
C SER A 209 -3.82 -3.06 -5.58
N PHE A 210 -2.78 -3.20 -4.76
CA PHE A 210 -2.18 -2.09 -4.03
C PHE A 210 -1.77 -0.93 -4.96
N TYR A 211 -0.99 -1.21 -6.01
CA TYR A 211 -0.46 -0.17 -6.88
C TYR A 211 -1.53 0.53 -7.72
N PRO A 212 -2.46 -0.18 -8.40
CA PRO A 212 -3.58 0.45 -9.08
C PRO A 212 -4.45 1.28 -8.14
N ASN A 213 -4.78 0.76 -6.97
CA ASN A 213 -5.58 1.47 -5.97
C ASN A 213 -4.87 2.71 -5.44
N THR A 214 -3.55 2.65 -5.24
CA THR A 214 -2.74 3.81 -4.83
C THR A 214 -2.80 4.92 -5.89
N LEU A 215 -2.69 4.57 -7.18
CA LEU A 215 -2.82 5.55 -8.28
C LEU A 215 -4.23 6.14 -8.37
N MET A 216 -5.25 5.31 -8.25
CA MET A 216 -6.66 5.74 -8.28
C MET A 216 -6.96 6.72 -7.14
N LEU A 217 -6.54 6.39 -5.92
CA LEU A 217 -6.71 7.28 -4.78
C LEU A 217 -5.94 8.60 -4.98
N PHE A 218 -4.69 8.53 -5.44
CA PHE A 218 -3.90 9.73 -5.66
C PHE A 218 -4.56 10.66 -6.71
N GLU A 219 -5.08 10.13 -7.82
CA GLU A 219 -5.81 10.94 -8.80
C GLU A 219 -7.10 11.54 -8.22
N PHE A 220 -7.81 10.80 -7.37
CA PHE A 220 -8.96 11.33 -6.65
C PHE A 220 -8.55 12.51 -5.74
N LEU A 221 -7.48 12.37 -4.96
CA LEU A 221 -6.96 13.43 -4.09
C LEU A 221 -6.53 14.67 -4.89
N ILE A 222 -5.90 14.46 -6.05
CA ILE A 222 -5.55 15.55 -6.96
C ILE A 222 -6.81 16.23 -7.53
N GLY A 223 -7.84 15.46 -7.87
CA GLY A 223 -9.15 15.99 -8.27
C GLY A 223 -9.72 16.94 -7.22
N LYS A 224 -9.72 16.49 -5.95
CA LYS A 224 -10.18 17.31 -4.81
C LYS A 224 -9.34 18.57 -4.59
N TYR A 225 -8.02 18.46 -4.73
CA TYR A 225 -7.13 19.62 -4.69
C TYR A 225 -7.50 20.65 -5.78
N LEU A 226 -7.71 20.20 -7.03
CA LEU A 226 -8.07 21.08 -8.15
C LEU A 226 -9.45 21.72 -7.98
N GLU A 227 -10.41 21.00 -7.39
CA GLU A 227 -11.72 21.57 -7.03
C GLU A 227 -11.55 22.72 -6.03
N LYS A 228 -10.77 22.50 -4.95
CA LYS A 228 -10.57 23.48 -3.88
C LYS A 228 -9.90 24.76 -4.37
N ILE A 229 -8.82 24.66 -5.15
CA ILE A 229 -8.11 25.85 -5.65
C ILE A 229 -8.93 26.66 -6.68
N LYS A 230 -9.88 26.05 -7.41
CA LYS A 230 -10.80 26.76 -8.30
C LYS A 230 -11.79 27.60 -7.52
N VAL A 231 -12.29 27.10 -6.40
CA VAL A 231 -13.23 27.83 -5.52
C VAL A 231 -12.55 29.03 -4.88
N ASP A 232 -11.28 28.89 -4.46
CA ASP A 232 -10.50 29.97 -3.83
C ASP A 232 -10.04 31.06 -4.85
N SER A 233 -10.21 30.81 -6.16
CA SER A 233 -9.81 31.73 -7.24
C SER A 233 -10.96 32.56 -7.79
N VAL A 234 -12.18 32.39 -7.28
CA VAL A 234 -13.42 33.16 -7.61
C VAL A 234 -13.76 34.08 -6.46
#